data_1ca95bd1ed0ae7ae2c2ee3e51a42cdb7
#
_entry.id   1ca95bd1ed0ae7ae2c2ee3e51a42cdb7
#
_cell.length_a   1.000
_cell.length_b   1.000
_cell.length_c   1.000
_cell.angle_alpha   90.00
_cell.angle_beta   90.00
_cell.angle_gamma   90.00
#
_symmetry.space_group_name_H-M   'P 1'
#
loop_
_entity.id
_entity.type
_entity.pdbx_description
1 polymer ?
#
loop_
_entity_poly.entity_id
_entity_poly.type
_entity_poly.pdbx_seq_one_letter_code
_entity_poly.pdbx_strand_id
1 'polypeptide(L)'
;MDAKFYEVTKQIVLTSHLVDLNYLTVSKKAWDSLSPENQAKLQKAADDAAEFGRQNQLKKEDELVEGLKAKGLKIYEPDLNAFRTTVQKAYLDSEFSKAWPAGIVDQINALAK
;
A
#
# COMPACT_ATOMS: atom_id res chain seq x y z
N MET A 1 -6.34 11.62 -9.44
CA MET A 1 -5.10 12.23 -10.03
C MET A 1 -4.92 13.67 -9.51
N ASP A 2 -4.99 13.85 -8.22
CA ASP A 2 -5.15 15.18 -7.63
C ASP A 2 -3.90 16.06 -7.75
N ALA A 3 -2.69 15.48 -7.69
CA ALA A 3 -1.44 16.23 -7.80
C ALA A 3 -0.99 16.56 -9.23
N LYS A 4 -1.67 16.06 -10.24
CA LYS A 4 -1.44 16.33 -11.69
C LYS A 4 0.02 16.23 -12.15
N PHE A 5 0.84 15.39 -11.52
CA PHE A 5 2.27 15.22 -11.92
C PHE A 5 2.44 14.84 -13.38
N TYR A 6 1.43 14.22 -13.99
CA TYR A 6 1.44 13.88 -15.42
C TYR A 6 1.56 15.09 -16.36
N GLU A 7 1.29 16.31 -15.87
CA GLU A 7 1.45 17.54 -16.67
C GLU A 7 2.92 17.97 -16.78
N VAL A 8 3.75 17.55 -15.83
CA VAL A 8 5.18 17.96 -15.75
C VAL A 8 6.17 16.80 -15.91
N THR A 9 5.68 15.55 -15.88
CA THR A 9 6.48 14.35 -16.10
C THR A 9 6.16 13.73 -17.45
N LYS A 10 7.12 12.98 -18.01
CA LYS A 10 6.93 12.29 -19.29
C LYS A 10 7.01 10.77 -19.18
N GLN A 11 7.36 10.28 -18.00
CA GLN A 11 7.55 8.86 -17.76
C GLN A 11 7.25 8.48 -16.31
N ILE A 12 6.88 7.23 -16.12
CA ILE A 12 6.62 6.61 -14.82
C ILE A 12 7.27 5.24 -14.79
N VAL A 13 7.86 4.89 -13.66
CA VAL A 13 8.42 3.56 -13.39
C VAL A 13 7.55 2.88 -12.33
N LEU A 14 7.01 1.71 -12.64
CA LEU A 14 6.14 0.94 -11.75
C LEU A 14 6.97 0.11 -10.77
N THR A 15 7.49 0.76 -9.74
CA THR A 15 8.39 0.13 -8.77
C THR A 15 7.68 -0.70 -7.71
N SER A 16 6.39 -0.49 -7.49
CA SER A 16 5.58 -1.18 -6.44
C SER A 16 6.27 -1.22 -5.07
N HIS A 17 7.02 -0.17 -4.73
CA HIS A 17 7.89 -0.13 -3.54
C HIS A 17 7.16 0.31 -2.27
N LEU A 18 5.92 0.75 -2.37
CA LEU A 18 5.13 1.24 -1.25
C LEU A 18 3.78 0.52 -1.23
N VAL A 19 3.43 0.00 -0.06
CA VAL A 19 2.07 -0.46 0.25
C VAL A 19 1.54 0.45 1.35
N ASP A 20 0.53 1.25 1.04
CA ASP A 20 -0.08 2.15 1.99
C ASP A 20 -1.24 1.45 2.72
N LEU A 21 -1.25 1.56 4.05
CA LEU A 21 -2.24 0.93 4.91
C LEU A 21 -3.11 2.01 5.56
N ASN A 22 -4.40 1.97 5.25
CA ASN A 22 -5.39 2.84 5.86
C ASN A 22 -6.24 2.06 6.88
N TYR A 23 -6.41 2.63 8.07
CA TYR A 23 -7.17 2.03 9.16
C TYR A 23 -8.41 2.86 9.48
N LEU A 24 -9.55 2.18 9.62
CA LEU A 24 -10.72 2.75 10.30
C LEU A 24 -10.54 2.52 11.80
N THR A 25 -10.43 3.59 12.57
CA THR A 25 -10.21 3.49 14.02
C THR A 25 -11.34 4.14 14.80
N VAL A 26 -11.68 3.55 15.93
CA VAL A 26 -12.62 4.11 16.90
C VAL A 26 -11.95 4.16 18.27
N SER A 27 -12.18 5.23 19.04
CA SER A 27 -11.62 5.30 20.38
C SER A 27 -12.24 4.23 21.29
N LYS A 28 -11.45 3.69 22.24
CA LYS A 28 -11.96 2.70 23.21
C LYS A 28 -13.18 3.22 23.96
N LYS A 29 -13.16 4.49 24.36
CA LYS A 29 -14.30 5.13 25.04
C LYS A 29 -15.58 5.10 24.21
N ALA A 30 -15.48 5.44 22.92
CA ALA A 30 -16.64 5.40 22.03
C ALA A 30 -17.11 3.97 21.79
N TRP A 31 -16.19 3.02 21.57
CA TRP A 31 -16.51 1.62 21.38
C TRP A 31 -17.24 1.02 22.60
N ASP A 32 -16.71 1.24 23.80
CA ASP A 32 -17.28 0.71 25.05
C ASP A 32 -18.66 1.32 25.39
N SER A 33 -19.00 2.50 24.84
CA SER A 33 -20.32 3.12 25.03
C SER A 33 -21.41 2.51 24.15
N LEU A 34 -21.05 1.68 23.18
CA LEU A 34 -22.00 1.02 22.29
C LEU A 34 -22.52 -0.28 22.91
N SER A 35 -23.79 -0.58 22.65
CA SER A 35 -24.32 -1.92 22.94
C SER A 35 -23.60 -2.99 22.09
N PRO A 36 -23.56 -4.26 22.54
CA PRO A 36 -22.96 -5.34 21.75
C PRO A 36 -23.54 -5.45 20.33
N GLU A 37 -24.83 -5.22 20.18
CA GLU A 37 -25.50 -5.19 18.87
C GLU A 37 -24.94 -4.05 17.97
N ASN A 38 -24.76 -2.86 18.53
CA ASN A 38 -24.24 -1.72 17.77
C ASN A 38 -22.73 -1.88 17.47
N GLN A 39 -21.97 -2.50 18.37
CA GLN A 39 -20.58 -2.88 18.10
C GLN A 39 -20.48 -3.82 16.89
N ALA A 40 -21.34 -4.85 16.85
CA ALA A 40 -21.39 -5.80 15.73
C ALA A 40 -21.79 -5.13 14.41
N LYS A 41 -22.76 -4.22 14.43
CA LYS A 41 -23.16 -3.45 13.25
C LYS A 41 -22.06 -2.54 12.76
N LEU A 42 -21.37 -1.85 13.66
CA LEU A 42 -20.26 -0.96 13.30
C LEU A 42 -19.07 -1.74 12.73
N GLN A 43 -18.72 -2.88 13.36
CA GLN A 43 -17.67 -3.76 12.83
C GLN A 43 -18.01 -4.24 11.43
N LYS A 44 -19.22 -4.75 11.22
CA LYS A 44 -19.66 -5.20 9.89
C LYS A 44 -19.59 -4.08 8.85
N ALA A 45 -20.04 -2.89 9.18
CA ALA A 45 -19.97 -1.73 8.28
C ALA A 45 -18.53 -1.36 7.95
N ALA A 46 -17.61 -1.44 8.92
CA ALA A 46 -16.19 -1.20 8.69
C ALA A 46 -15.56 -2.26 7.78
N ASP A 47 -15.89 -3.54 7.98
CA ASP A 47 -15.39 -4.64 7.15
C ASP A 47 -15.90 -4.51 5.71
N ASP A 48 -17.19 -4.23 5.52
CA ASP A 48 -17.79 -4.01 4.20
C ASP A 48 -17.14 -2.79 3.49
N ALA A 49 -16.90 -1.70 4.21
CA ALA A 49 -16.25 -0.51 3.69
C ALA A 49 -14.78 -0.76 3.32
N ALA A 50 -14.06 -1.52 4.12
CA ALA A 50 -12.67 -1.89 3.87
C ALA A 50 -12.55 -2.74 2.58
N GLU A 51 -13.41 -3.76 2.43
CA GLU A 51 -13.42 -4.59 1.22
C GLU A 51 -13.81 -3.80 -0.03
N PHE A 52 -14.82 -2.94 0.07
CA PHE A 52 -15.20 -2.03 -1.01
C PHE A 52 -14.04 -1.08 -1.39
N GLY A 53 -13.37 -0.50 -0.39
CA GLY A 53 -12.23 0.38 -0.60
C GLY A 53 -11.06 -0.34 -1.28
N ARG A 54 -10.73 -1.55 -0.82
CA ARG A 54 -9.66 -2.38 -1.40
C ARG A 54 -9.93 -2.70 -2.86
N GLN A 55 -11.12 -3.19 -3.20
CA GLN A 55 -11.48 -3.54 -4.56
C GLN A 55 -11.44 -2.33 -5.50
N ASN A 56 -11.99 -1.19 -5.05
CA ASN A 56 -11.97 0.03 -5.85
C ASN A 56 -10.57 0.59 -6.04
N GLN A 57 -9.68 0.48 -5.03
CA GLN A 57 -8.31 0.94 -5.14
C GLN A 57 -7.56 0.14 -6.21
N LEU A 58 -7.60 -1.19 -6.16
CA LEU A 58 -6.95 -2.05 -7.14
C LEU A 58 -7.43 -1.76 -8.57
N LYS A 59 -8.75 -1.66 -8.75
CA LYS A 59 -9.32 -1.30 -10.05
C LYS A 59 -8.83 0.07 -10.54
N LYS A 60 -8.78 1.06 -9.66
CA LYS A 60 -8.32 2.41 -10.01
C LYS A 60 -6.83 2.47 -10.33
N GLU A 61 -6.00 1.65 -9.71
CA GLU A 61 -4.58 1.55 -10.04
C GLU A 61 -4.38 1.09 -11.48
N ASP A 62 -5.08 0.04 -11.91
CA ASP A 62 -5.04 -0.44 -13.30
C ASP A 62 -5.54 0.63 -14.29
N GLU A 63 -6.70 1.22 -14.02
CA GLU A 63 -7.29 2.30 -14.83
C GLU A 63 -6.36 3.53 -14.90
N LEU A 64 -5.62 3.82 -13.85
CA LEU A 64 -4.71 4.94 -13.78
C LEU A 64 -3.51 4.76 -14.71
N VAL A 65 -2.93 3.57 -14.76
CA VAL A 65 -1.82 3.24 -15.67
C VAL A 65 -2.24 3.46 -17.11
N GLU A 66 -3.38 2.93 -17.51
CA GLU A 66 -3.91 3.11 -18.87
C GLU A 66 -4.24 4.59 -19.17
N GLY A 67 -4.83 5.29 -18.21
CA GLY A 67 -5.10 6.72 -18.34
C GLY A 67 -3.84 7.58 -18.50
N LEU A 68 -2.74 7.19 -17.87
CA LEU A 68 -1.45 7.87 -18.01
C LEU A 68 -0.78 7.57 -19.35
N LYS A 69 -0.87 6.34 -19.85
CA LYS A 69 -0.46 5.98 -21.21
C LYS A 69 -1.21 6.80 -22.25
N ALA A 70 -2.53 6.92 -22.11
CA ALA A 70 -3.35 7.71 -23.02
C ALA A 70 -3.00 9.22 -23.01
N LYS A 71 -2.40 9.73 -21.94
CA LYS A 71 -1.86 11.07 -21.83
C LYS A 71 -0.43 11.22 -22.41
N GLY A 72 0.12 10.15 -22.99
CA GLY A 72 1.42 10.15 -23.64
C GLY A 72 2.61 9.88 -22.70
N LEU A 73 2.37 9.47 -21.45
CA LEU A 73 3.46 9.10 -20.56
C LEU A 73 4.01 7.72 -20.93
N LYS A 74 5.34 7.60 -20.88
CA LYS A 74 6.01 6.30 -21.01
C LYS A 74 5.96 5.55 -19.69
N ILE A 75 5.50 4.32 -19.74
CA ILE A 75 5.44 3.44 -18.55
C ILE A 75 6.58 2.43 -18.66
N TYR A 76 7.35 2.29 -17.59
CA TYR A 76 8.44 1.33 -17.47
C TYR A 76 8.14 0.35 -16.35
N GLU A 77 8.31 -0.93 -16.64
CA GLU A 77 8.21 -2.01 -15.67
C GLU A 77 9.64 -2.50 -15.36
N PRO A 78 10.18 -2.20 -14.18
CA PRO A 78 11.53 -2.63 -13.79
C PRO A 78 11.53 -4.11 -13.38
N ASP A 79 12.71 -4.72 -13.35
CA ASP A 79 12.90 -6.00 -12.66
C ASP A 79 12.70 -5.78 -11.13
N LEU A 80 11.51 -6.10 -10.65
CA LEU A 80 11.13 -5.91 -9.25
C LEU A 80 11.98 -6.77 -8.30
N ASN A 81 12.48 -7.93 -8.74
CA ASN A 81 13.32 -8.78 -7.90
C ASN A 81 14.72 -8.17 -7.74
N ALA A 82 15.32 -7.72 -8.83
CA ALA A 82 16.60 -7.02 -8.77
C ALA A 82 16.48 -5.74 -7.94
N PHE A 83 15.39 -4.97 -8.11
CA PHE A 83 15.11 -3.78 -7.33
C PHE A 83 14.99 -4.08 -5.84
N ARG A 84 14.17 -5.08 -5.47
CA ARG A 84 13.98 -5.53 -4.07
C ARG A 84 15.29 -5.97 -3.45
N THR A 85 16.04 -6.84 -4.11
CA THR A 85 17.31 -7.37 -3.60
C THR A 85 18.31 -6.25 -3.32
N THR A 86 18.43 -5.29 -4.25
CA THR A 86 19.34 -4.16 -4.09
C THR A 86 18.95 -3.27 -2.92
N VAL A 87 17.66 -2.93 -2.81
CA VAL A 87 17.14 -2.07 -1.73
C VAL A 87 17.26 -2.76 -0.37
N GLN A 88 16.86 -4.04 -0.28
CA GLN A 88 16.97 -4.80 0.98
C GLN A 88 18.44 -4.90 1.43
N LYS A 89 19.37 -5.17 0.52
CA LYS A 89 20.80 -5.19 0.85
C LYS A 89 21.25 -3.84 1.40
N ALA A 90 20.92 -2.74 0.74
CA ALA A 90 21.29 -1.39 1.17
C ALA A 90 20.76 -1.06 2.58
N TYR A 91 19.52 -1.47 2.90
CA TYR A 91 18.95 -1.29 4.23
C TYR A 91 19.62 -2.18 5.28
N LEU A 92 19.88 -3.45 4.97
CA LEU A 92 20.55 -4.39 5.89
C LEU A 92 21.98 -3.96 6.21
N ASP A 93 22.69 -3.35 5.25
CA ASP A 93 24.04 -2.83 5.43
C ASP A 93 24.06 -1.45 6.16
N SER A 94 22.88 -0.85 6.41
CA SER A 94 22.75 0.48 6.99
C SER A 94 22.62 0.48 8.52
N GLU A 95 22.77 1.67 9.12
CA GLU A 95 22.50 1.88 10.54
C GLU A 95 21.03 1.61 10.94
N PHE A 96 20.11 1.75 10.00
CA PHE A 96 18.69 1.59 10.28
C PHE A 96 18.32 0.16 10.68
N SER A 97 19.00 -0.84 10.11
CA SER A 97 18.72 -2.25 10.39
C SER A 97 19.14 -2.69 11.81
N LYS A 98 20.01 -1.94 12.47
CA LYS A 98 20.52 -2.28 13.81
C LYS A 98 19.44 -2.33 14.89
N ALA A 99 18.35 -1.55 14.71
CA ALA A 99 17.22 -1.52 15.63
C ALA A 99 16.12 -2.53 15.29
N TRP A 100 16.26 -3.29 14.21
CA TRP A 100 15.23 -4.21 13.78
C TRP A 100 15.29 -5.52 14.57
N PRO A 101 14.13 -6.16 14.84
CA PRO A 101 14.13 -7.50 15.42
C PRO A 101 14.88 -8.48 14.51
N ALA A 102 15.63 -9.38 15.13
CA ALA A 102 16.37 -10.40 14.39
C ALA A 102 15.41 -11.26 13.54
N GLY A 103 15.78 -11.50 12.28
CA GLY A 103 15.01 -12.32 11.35
C GLY A 103 13.73 -11.67 10.79
N ILE A 104 13.45 -10.39 11.09
CA ILE A 104 12.21 -9.74 10.61
C ILE A 104 12.13 -9.69 9.08
N VAL A 105 13.24 -9.46 8.39
CA VAL A 105 13.30 -9.40 6.93
C VAL A 105 12.98 -10.77 6.31
N ASP A 106 13.49 -11.85 6.90
CA ASP A 106 13.19 -13.20 6.44
C ASP A 106 11.72 -13.56 6.65
N GLN A 107 11.13 -13.13 7.78
CA GLN A 107 9.70 -13.30 8.03
C GLN A 107 8.85 -12.55 7.01
N ILE A 108 9.20 -11.31 6.69
CA ILE A 108 8.51 -10.50 5.68
C ILE A 108 8.64 -11.15 4.30
N ASN A 109 9.84 -11.59 3.92
CA ASN A 109 10.08 -12.22 2.64
C ASN A 109 9.32 -13.55 2.50
N ALA A 110 9.16 -14.30 3.57
CA ALA A 110 8.36 -15.53 3.58
C ALA A 110 6.86 -15.30 3.33
N LEU A 111 6.36 -14.09 3.58
CA LEU A 111 4.97 -13.69 3.30
C LEU A 111 4.78 -13.17 1.87
N ALA A 112 5.87 -12.83 1.18
CA ALA A 112 5.80 -12.37 -0.20
C ALA A 112 5.45 -13.55 -1.12
N LYS A 113 4.30 -13.47 -1.78
CA LYS A 113 3.84 -14.46 -2.78
C LYS A 113 4.20 -13.99 -4.18
#